data_f08dd77d01f8b4695e469e3961ac5c3c
#
_entry.id   f08dd77d01f8b4695e469e3961ac5c3c
#
_cell.length_a   1.000
_cell.length_b   1.000
_cell.length_c   1.000
_cell.angle_alpha   90.00
_cell.angle_beta   90.00
_cell.angle_gamma   90.00
#
_symmetry.space_group_name_H-M   'P 1'
#
loop_
_entity.id
_entity.type
_entity.pdbx_description
1 polymer ?
#
loop_
_entity_poly.entity_id
_entity_poly.type
_entity_poly.pdbx_seq_one_letter_code
_entity_poly.pdbx_strand_id
1 'polypeptide(L)'
;MFDKFQEIDYNSSNRNKTGEMITSIRSICEYLNTNSLNFEPQVALKKIISYIDRYDRILYSELSSYYFKCNSLSDANSFISQNMQTLSDYVTSTKIEEFEDIGGIETDIENIKKIVLKILDHLRLADSQLQYLNQDKFYEHFWEEREDIENSIKEEGHKLNKELISLVAIFTAMAFLVFGGLNSLSDILELSFKNF
;
A
#
# COMPACT_ATOMS: atom_id res chain seq x y z
N MET A 1 4.63 32.69 13.67
CA MET A 1 3.47 31.86 14.07
C MET A 1 2.49 31.62 12.91
N PHE A 2 2.59 32.34 11.81
CA PHE A 2 1.75 32.23 10.60
C PHE A 2 2.18 31.12 9.63
N ASP A 3 3.47 30.76 9.58
CA ASP A 3 3.98 29.76 8.63
C ASP A 3 3.49 28.30 8.89
N LYS A 4 3.18 27.93 10.13
CA LYS A 4 2.70 26.57 10.45
C LYS A 4 1.29 26.27 9.92
N PHE A 5 0.44 27.26 9.78
CA PHE A 5 -0.93 27.06 9.27
C PHE A 5 -0.95 26.90 7.74
N GLN A 6 -0.05 27.56 7.01
CA GLN A 6 0.07 27.39 5.55
C GLN A 6 0.66 26.01 5.19
N GLU A 7 1.59 25.49 6.00
CA GLU A 7 2.19 24.17 5.79
C GLU A 7 1.19 23.01 6.04
N ILE A 8 0.28 23.16 7.01
CA ILE A 8 -0.78 22.19 7.30
C ILE A 8 -1.82 22.15 6.18
N ASP A 9 -2.22 23.30 5.64
CA ASP A 9 -3.19 23.38 4.54
C ASP A 9 -2.62 22.83 3.22
N TYR A 10 -1.35 23.10 2.93
CA TYR A 10 -0.68 22.57 1.74
C TYR A 10 -0.55 21.03 1.80
N ASN A 11 -0.21 20.48 2.96
CA ASN A 11 -0.13 19.03 3.16
C ASN A 11 -1.50 18.33 3.09
N SER A 12 -2.55 18.94 3.61
CA SER A 12 -3.92 18.39 3.54
C SER A 12 -4.47 18.42 2.11
N SER A 13 -4.24 19.49 1.37
CA SER A 13 -4.63 19.62 -0.04
C SER A 13 -3.91 18.58 -0.93
N ASN A 14 -2.61 18.37 -0.73
CA ASN A 14 -1.85 17.37 -1.48
C ASN A 14 -2.28 15.93 -1.16
N ARG A 15 -2.62 15.63 0.10
CA ARG A 15 -3.17 14.31 0.48
C ARG A 15 -4.51 14.04 -0.16
N ASN A 16 -5.41 15.04 -0.20
CA ASN A 16 -6.71 14.90 -0.86
C ASN A 16 -6.54 14.67 -2.36
N LYS A 17 -5.67 15.46 -3.03
CA LYS A 17 -5.37 15.28 -4.46
C LYS A 17 -4.82 13.89 -4.77
N THR A 18 -3.91 13.37 -3.95
CA THR A 18 -3.37 12.02 -4.12
C THR A 18 -4.46 10.95 -3.92
N GLY A 19 -5.36 11.10 -2.95
CA GLY A 19 -6.50 10.21 -2.73
C GLY A 19 -7.46 10.16 -3.93
N GLU A 20 -7.76 11.32 -4.53
CA GLU A 20 -8.56 11.42 -5.74
C GLU A 20 -7.89 10.75 -6.95
N MET A 21 -6.57 10.91 -7.10
CA MET A 21 -5.78 10.24 -8.14
C MET A 21 -5.86 8.72 -8.01
N ILE A 22 -5.69 8.19 -6.80
CA ILE A 22 -5.79 6.76 -6.51
C ILE A 22 -7.18 6.23 -6.86
N THR A 23 -8.24 6.93 -6.44
CA THR A 23 -9.62 6.54 -6.73
C THR A 23 -9.89 6.54 -8.24
N SER A 24 -9.40 7.53 -8.96
CA SER A 24 -9.57 7.64 -10.41
C SER A 24 -8.82 6.53 -11.16
N ILE A 25 -7.57 6.22 -10.76
CA ILE A 25 -6.80 5.09 -11.34
C ILE A 25 -7.51 3.75 -11.06
N ARG A 26 -8.01 3.54 -9.86
CA ARG A 26 -8.76 2.31 -9.52
C ARG A 26 -10.00 2.17 -10.37
N SER A 27 -10.76 3.25 -10.61
CA SER A 27 -11.92 3.23 -11.51
C SER A 27 -11.55 2.86 -12.96
N ILE A 28 -10.38 3.28 -13.43
CA ILE A 28 -9.86 2.84 -14.74
C ILE A 28 -9.54 1.35 -14.72
N CYS A 29 -8.83 0.87 -13.68
CA CYS A 29 -8.47 -0.53 -13.53
C CYS A 29 -9.71 -1.45 -13.39
N GLU A 30 -10.72 -1.02 -12.62
CA GLU A 30 -12.00 -1.74 -12.48
C GLU A 30 -12.70 -1.87 -13.82
N TYR A 31 -12.70 -0.81 -14.63
CA TYR A 31 -13.28 -0.86 -15.95
C TYR A 31 -12.48 -1.75 -16.92
N LEU A 32 -11.15 -1.69 -16.85
CA LEU A 32 -10.27 -2.60 -17.61
C LEU A 32 -10.45 -4.07 -17.19
N ASN A 33 -10.93 -4.34 -15.99
CA ASN A 33 -11.23 -5.69 -15.52
C ASN A 33 -12.67 -6.15 -15.78
N THR A 34 -13.44 -5.37 -16.52
CA THR A 34 -14.78 -5.78 -16.96
C THR A 34 -14.68 -6.96 -17.94
N ASN A 35 -15.69 -7.85 -17.94
CA ASN A 35 -15.75 -8.95 -18.90
C ASN A 35 -15.54 -8.44 -20.34
N SER A 36 -14.64 -9.09 -21.09
CA SER A 36 -14.25 -8.65 -22.43
C SER A 36 -15.40 -8.53 -23.42
N LEU A 37 -16.50 -9.27 -23.22
CA LEU A 37 -17.71 -9.15 -24.05
C LEU A 37 -18.45 -7.82 -23.84
N ASN A 38 -18.26 -7.18 -22.69
CA ASN A 38 -18.93 -5.94 -22.29
C ASN A 38 -17.94 -4.77 -22.26
N PHE A 39 -16.70 -4.99 -22.70
CA PHE A 39 -15.67 -3.98 -22.69
C PHE A 39 -15.76 -3.08 -23.92
N GLU A 40 -15.91 -1.79 -23.70
CA GLU A 40 -15.93 -0.77 -24.74
C GLU A 40 -14.64 0.07 -24.67
N PRO A 41 -13.71 -0.04 -25.63
CA PRO A 41 -12.43 0.66 -25.58
C PRO A 41 -12.58 2.19 -25.59
N GLN A 42 -13.65 2.72 -26.20
CA GLN A 42 -13.95 4.15 -26.21
C GLN A 42 -14.24 4.68 -24.79
N VAL A 43 -14.96 3.91 -23.98
CA VAL A 43 -15.28 4.29 -22.58
C VAL A 43 -14.01 4.26 -21.73
N ALA A 44 -13.15 3.25 -21.92
CA ALA A 44 -11.85 3.18 -21.25
C ALA A 44 -10.97 4.39 -21.62
N LEU A 45 -10.92 4.72 -22.90
CA LEU A 45 -10.17 5.86 -23.41
C LEU A 45 -10.66 7.18 -22.80
N LYS A 46 -11.98 7.42 -22.75
CA LYS A 46 -12.57 8.60 -22.11
C LYS A 46 -12.17 8.73 -20.63
N LYS A 47 -12.16 7.63 -19.89
CA LYS A 47 -11.70 7.63 -18.49
C LYS A 47 -10.23 8.00 -18.37
N ILE A 48 -9.37 7.49 -19.26
CA ILE A 48 -7.93 7.80 -19.28
C ILE A 48 -7.70 9.26 -19.64
N ILE A 49 -8.39 9.80 -20.66
CA ILE A 49 -8.32 11.21 -21.04
C ILE A 49 -8.74 12.08 -19.86
N SER A 50 -9.90 11.81 -19.26
CA SER A 50 -10.38 12.57 -18.11
C SER A 50 -9.42 12.55 -16.91
N TYR A 51 -8.67 11.46 -16.75
CA TYR A 51 -7.61 11.37 -15.75
C TYR A 51 -6.42 12.25 -16.10
N ILE A 52 -5.95 12.20 -17.35
CA ILE A 52 -4.78 12.97 -17.81
C ILE A 52 -5.05 14.48 -17.76
N ASP A 53 -6.25 14.91 -18.12
CA ASP A 53 -6.65 16.31 -18.09
C ASP A 53 -6.68 16.89 -16.66
N ARG A 54 -6.95 16.03 -15.67
CA ARG A 54 -7.02 16.43 -14.27
C ARG A 54 -5.70 16.32 -13.54
N TYR A 55 -4.84 15.39 -13.95
CA TYR A 55 -3.63 15.03 -13.23
C TYR A 55 -2.41 14.98 -14.15
N ASP A 56 -1.31 15.52 -13.69
CA ASP A 56 -0.05 15.68 -14.41
C ASP A 56 0.81 14.40 -14.47
N ARG A 57 0.42 13.34 -13.73
CA ARG A 57 1.19 12.09 -13.66
C ARG A 57 0.28 10.88 -13.53
N ILE A 58 0.77 9.72 -13.96
CA ILE A 58 0.11 8.43 -13.76
C ILE A 58 0.70 7.73 -12.55
N LEU A 59 -0.15 7.15 -11.71
CA LEU A 59 0.25 6.36 -10.55
C LEU A 59 0.46 4.90 -10.97
N TYR A 60 1.58 4.60 -11.59
CA TYR A 60 1.92 3.24 -12.04
C TYR A 60 1.95 2.21 -10.92
N SER A 61 2.35 2.60 -9.71
CA SER A 61 2.31 1.75 -8.52
C SER A 61 0.90 1.26 -8.19
N GLU A 62 -0.11 2.11 -8.36
CA GLU A 62 -1.52 1.72 -8.14
C GLU A 62 -2.02 0.78 -9.24
N LEU A 63 -1.61 1.00 -10.50
CA LEU A 63 -1.90 0.08 -11.61
C LEU A 63 -1.35 -1.32 -11.32
N SER A 64 -0.07 -1.42 -10.95
CA SER A 64 0.56 -2.70 -10.61
C SER A 64 -0.08 -3.35 -9.39
N SER A 65 -0.34 -2.58 -8.34
CA SER A 65 -0.97 -3.08 -7.11
C SER A 65 -2.36 -3.66 -7.39
N TYR A 66 -3.16 -2.98 -8.21
CA TYR A 66 -4.47 -3.48 -8.61
C TYR A 66 -4.36 -4.75 -9.47
N TYR A 67 -3.44 -4.76 -10.43
CA TYR A 67 -3.16 -5.91 -11.28
C TYR A 67 -2.79 -7.15 -10.47
N PHE A 68 -1.85 -7.01 -9.53
CA PHE A 68 -1.44 -8.09 -8.64
C PHE A 68 -2.61 -8.60 -7.79
N LYS A 69 -3.41 -7.69 -7.23
CA LYS A 69 -4.58 -8.06 -6.43
C LYS A 69 -5.59 -8.90 -7.22
N CYS A 70 -5.83 -8.56 -8.49
CA CYS A 70 -6.78 -9.27 -9.34
C CYS A 70 -6.26 -10.62 -9.86
N ASN A 71 -4.95 -10.79 -9.97
CA ASN A 71 -4.34 -11.98 -10.58
C ASN A 71 -3.60 -12.88 -9.56
N SER A 72 -3.45 -12.47 -8.31
CA SER A 72 -2.81 -13.29 -7.26
C SER A 72 -3.72 -14.39 -6.71
N LEU A 73 -5.03 -14.30 -6.92
CA LEU A 73 -5.98 -15.34 -6.54
C LEU A 73 -6.07 -16.34 -7.70
N SER A 74 -5.68 -17.57 -7.48
CA SER A 74 -5.58 -18.65 -8.48
C SER A 74 -6.85 -18.91 -9.29
N ASP A 75 -8.00 -18.39 -8.86
CA ASP A 75 -9.31 -18.58 -9.49
C ASP A 75 -9.88 -17.31 -10.16
N ALA A 76 -9.16 -16.21 -10.12
CA ALA A 76 -9.64 -14.95 -10.70
C ALA A 76 -9.21 -14.80 -12.16
N ASN A 77 -10.14 -14.98 -13.09
CA ASN A 77 -9.93 -14.60 -14.48
C ASN A 77 -9.92 -13.07 -14.61
N SER A 78 -8.72 -12.48 -14.60
CA SER A 78 -8.57 -11.05 -14.88
C SER A 78 -8.64 -10.79 -16.39
N PHE A 79 -9.50 -9.85 -16.77
CA PHE A 79 -9.63 -9.39 -18.15
C PHE A 79 -8.72 -8.21 -18.49
N ILE A 80 -7.95 -7.71 -17.52
CA ILE A 80 -7.17 -6.47 -17.66
C ILE A 80 -6.22 -6.53 -18.86
N SER A 81 -5.43 -7.58 -19.00
CA SER A 81 -4.45 -7.72 -20.07
C SER A 81 -5.12 -7.78 -21.46
N GLN A 82 -6.22 -8.53 -21.58
CA GLN A 82 -6.97 -8.66 -22.82
C GLN A 82 -7.64 -7.32 -23.18
N ASN A 83 -8.32 -6.68 -22.26
CA ASN A 83 -9.01 -5.42 -22.49
C ASN A 83 -8.03 -4.28 -22.78
N MET A 84 -6.86 -4.30 -22.12
CA MET A 84 -5.79 -3.32 -22.39
C MET A 84 -5.18 -3.51 -23.80
N GLN A 85 -5.04 -4.76 -24.26
CA GLN A 85 -4.64 -5.01 -25.65
C GLN A 85 -5.69 -4.48 -26.62
N THR A 86 -6.98 -4.77 -26.39
CA THR A 86 -8.10 -4.26 -27.20
C THR A 86 -8.10 -2.72 -27.24
N LEU A 87 -7.86 -2.06 -26.11
CA LEU A 87 -7.75 -0.61 -26.02
C LEU A 87 -6.54 -0.09 -26.84
N SER A 88 -5.39 -0.75 -26.73
CA SER A 88 -4.20 -0.38 -27.48
C SER A 88 -4.41 -0.50 -29.00
N ASP A 89 -5.02 -1.59 -29.45
CA ASP A 89 -5.32 -1.81 -30.85
C ASP A 89 -6.33 -0.77 -31.37
N TYR A 90 -7.36 -0.45 -30.57
CA TYR A 90 -8.31 0.60 -30.89
C TYR A 90 -7.61 1.95 -31.03
N VAL A 91 -6.81 2.38 -30.05
CA VAL A 91 -6.12 3.67 -30.05
C VAL A 91 -5.11 3.78 -31.19
N THR A 92 -4.49 2.67 -31.59
CA THR A 92 -3.51 2.63 -32.68
C THR A 92 -4.18 2.68 -34.06
N SER A 93 -5.34 2.02 -34.21
CA SER A 93 -6.08 1.94 -35.48
C SER A 93 -7.01 3.12 -35.74
N THR A 94 -7.42 3.84 -34.69
CA THR A 94 -8.37 4.95 -34.80
C THR A 94 -7.72 6.17 -35.47
N LYS A 95 -8.42 6.73 -36.45
CA LYS A 95 -7.99 7.96 -37.15
C LYS A 95 -8.20 9.19 -36.28
N ILE A 96 -7.43 10.25 -36.56
CA ILE A 96 -7.44 11.51 -35.81
C ILE A 96 -8.85 12.12 -35.73
N GLU A 97 -9.59 12.08 -36.83
CA GLU A 97 -10.93 12.65 -36.95
C GLU A 97 -11.97 12.04 -35.99
N GLU A 98 -11.80 10.74 -35.65
CA GLU A 98 -12.69 10.03 -34.71
C GLU A 98 -12.37 10.33 -33.25
N PHE A 99 -11.18 10.87 -32.93
CA PHE A 99 -10.81 11.29 -31.60
C PHE A 99 -11.46 12.64 -31.21
N GLU A 100 -11.75 13.54 -32.15
CA GLU A 100 -12.39 14.84 -31.91
C GLU A 100 -13.79 14.65 -31.31
N ASP A 101 -14.52 13.61 -31.72
CA ASP A 101 -15.85 13.27 -31.19
C ASP A 101 -15.80 12.69 -29.76
N ILE A 102 -14.65 12.19 -29.31
CA ILE A 102 -14.53 11.51 -28.02
C ILE A 102 -14.29 12.48 -26.86
N GLY A 103 -13.71 13.64 -27.08
CA GLY A 103 -13.31 14.48 -25.95
C GLY A 103 -13.44 16.00 -26.08
N GLY A 104 -13.66 16.57 -27.27
CA GLY A 104 -13.76 18.05 -27.44
C GLY A 104 -12.55 18.85 -26.97
N ILE A 105 -11.38 18.23 -26.79
CA ILE A 105 -10.16 18.81 -26.26
C ILE A 105 -9.10 18.75 -27.35
N GLU A 106 -8.43 19.86 -27.59
CA GLU A 106 -7.18 19.97 -28.38
C GLU A 106 -6.02 19.14 -27.79
N THR A 107 -6.33 18.05 -27.10
CA THR A 107 -5.33 17.21 -26.46
C THR A 107 -4.54 16.48 -27.55
N ASP A 108 -3.24 16.63 -27.51
CA ASP A 108 -2.30 15.99 -28.43
C ASP A 108 -2.55 14.46 -28.46
N ILE A 109 -3.23 14.00 -29.50
CA ILE A 109 -3.61 12.60 -29.72
C ILE A 109 -2.38 11.70 -29.66
N GLU A 110 -1.23 12.17 -30.15
CA GLU A 110 0.04 11.48 -30.02
C GLU A 110 0.44 11.25 -28.57
N ASN A 111 0.17 12.21 -27.71
CA ASN A 111 0.44 12.09 -26.28
C ASN A 111 -0.49 11.06 -25.61
N ILE A 112 -1.77 11.07 -25.97
CA ILE A 112 -2.74 10.06 -25.49
C ILE A 112 -2.28 8.65 -25.90
N LYS A 113 -1.92 8.46 -27.17
CA LYS A 113 -1.40 7.18 -27.67
C LYS A 113 -0.17 6.72 -26.89
N LYS A 114 0.80 7.61 -26.66
CA LYS A 114 2.00 7.33 -25.86
C LYS A 114 1.65 6.91 -24.42
N ILE A 115 0.66 7.57 -23.83
CA ILE A 115 0.25 7.27 -22.44
C ILE A 115 -0.45 5.92 -22.35
N VAL A 116 -1.35 5.60 -23.28
CA VAL A 116 -2.01 4.29 -23.34
C VAL A 116 -0.98 3.18 -23.53
N LEU A 117 -0.01 3.36 -24.42
CA LEU A 117 1.07 2.39 -24.62
C LEU A 117 1.94 2.23 -23.37
N LYS A 118 2.27 3.32 -22.66
CA LYS A 118 3.02 3.24 -21.40
C LYS A 118 2.25 2.48 -20.31
N ILE A 119 0.92 2.66 -20.21
CA ILE A 119 0.08 1.91 -19.30
C ILE A 119 0.13 0.42 -19.66
N LEU A 120 0.00 0.08 -20.96
CA LEU A 120 0.07 -1.30 -21.43
C LEU A 120 1.42 -1.94 -21.11
N ASP A 121 2.52 -1.25 -21.40
CA ASP A 121 3.87 -1.75 -21.13
C ASP A 121 4.08 -1.98 -19.64
N HIS A 122 3.54 -1.09 -18.78
CA HIS A 122 3.63 -1.24 -17.35
C HIS A 122 2.81 -2.42 -16.81
N LEU A 123 1.63 -2.66 -17.36
CA LEU A 123 0.83 -3.84 -17.02
C LEU A 123 1.46 -5.15 -17.52
N ARG A 124 2.11 -5.14 -18.68
CA ARG A 124 2.90 -6.29 -19.16
C ARG A 124 4.10 -6.58 -18.28
N LEU A 125 4.77 -5.53 -17.76
CA LEU A 125 5.84 -5.70 -16.80
C LEU A 125 5.31 -6.31 -15.50
N ALA A 126 4.17 -5.83 -14.99
CA ALA A 126 3.52 -6.39 -13.81
C ALA A 126 3.11 -7.87 -14.02
N ASP A 127 2.61 -8.22 -15.20
CA ASP A 127 2.30 -9.60 -15.58
C ASP A 127 3.54 -10.50 -15.56
N SER A 128 4.62 -10.04 -16.18
CA SER A 128 5.90 -10.77 -16.18
C SER A 128 6.46 -10.96 -14.75
N GLN A 129 6.34 -9.95 -13.90
CA GLN A 129 6.71 -10.04 -12.49
C GLN A 129 5.85 -11.06 -11.75
N LEU A 130 4.55 -11.07 -11.97
CA LEU A 130 3.64 -12.04 -11.36
C LEU A 130 3.93 -13.47 -11.82
N GLN A 131 4.19 -13.68 -13.12
CA GLN A 131 4.58 -14.98 -13.65
C GLN A 131 5.87 -15.49 -13.01
N TYR A 132 6.85 -14.59 -12.82
CA TYR A 132 8.09 -14.93 -12.13
C TYR A 132 7.86 -15.30 -10.66
N LEU A 133 7.00 -14.55 -9.97
CA LEU A 133 6.62 -14.81 -8.59
C LEU A 133 5.84 -16.14 -8.42
N ASN A 134 5.06 -16.52 -9.42
CA ASN A 134 4.27 -17.75 -9.44
C ASN A 134 5.09 -19.01 -9.81
N GLN A 135 6.38 -18.87 -10.13
CA GLN A 135 7.24 -20.04 -10.30
C GLN A 135 7.42 -20.73 -8.95
N ASP A 136 7.08 -22.01 -8.87
CA ASP A 136 6.99 -22.84 -7.64
C ASP A 136 8.17 -22.67 -6.67
N LYS A 137 9.38 -22.49 -7.18
CA LYS A 137 10.60 -22.29 -6.38
C LYS A 137 10.63 -20.98 -5.58
N PHE A 138 9.97 -19.92 -6.06
CA PHE A 138 9.97 -18.65 -5.35
C PHE A 138 8.99 -18.69 -4.18
N TYR A 139 7.84 -19.34 -4.34
CA TYR A 139 6.87 -19.49 -3.26
C TYR A 139 7.41 -20.37 -2.13
N GLU A 140 8.05 -21.51 -2.42
CA GLU A 140 8.67 -22.35 -1.40
C GLU A 140 9.68 -21.54 -0.57
N HIS A 141 10.63 -20.87 -1.23
CA HIS A 141 11.64 -20.07 -0.54
C HIS A 141 11.06 -18.89 0.25
N PHE A 142 10.06 -18.20 -0.30
CA PHE A 142 9.41 -17.08 0.38
C PHE A 142 8.63 -17.53 1.63
N TRP A 143 7.97 -18.68 1.57
CA TRP A 143 7.24 -19.20 2.73
C TRP A 143 8.20 -19.74 3.80
N GLU A 144 9.32 -20.35 3.41
CA GLU A 144 10.38 -20.76 4.33
C GLU A 144 10.99 -19.54 5.06
N GLU A 145 11.40 -18.51 4.34
CA GLU A 145 11.94 -17.29 4.95
C GLU A 145 10.93 -16.60 5.87
N ARG A 146 9.66 -16.58 5.48
CA ARG A 146 8.60 -15.99 6.32
C ARG A 146 8.41 -16.78 7.61
N GLU A 147 8.42 -18.09 7.56
CA GLU A 147 8.29 -18.96 8.74
C GLU A 147 9.49 -18.78 9.67
N ASP A 148 10.70 -18.65 9.14
CA ASP A 148 11.91 -18.38 9.91
C ASP A 148 11.87 -17.02 10.60
N ILE A 149 11.43 -15.99 9.91
CA ILE A 149 11.23 -14.65 10.49
C ILE A 149 10.16 -14.67 11.60
N GLU A 150 9.04 -15.34 11.37
CA GLU A 150 7.95 -15.44 12.35
C GLU A 150 8.42 -16.20 13.61
N ASN A 151 9.19 -17.26 13.45
CA ASN A 151 9.78 -18.02 14.56
C ASN A 151 10.81 -17.17 15.32
N SER A 152 11.67 -16.44 14.61
CA SER A 152 12.64 -15.52 15.23
C SER A 152 11.95 -14.42 16.05
N ILE A 153 10.89 -13.82 15.53
CA ILE A 153 10.08 -12.81 16.26
C ILE A 153 9.44 -13.40 17.51
N LYS A 154 8.93 -14.65 17.45
CA LYS A 154 8.36 -15.34 18.61
C LYS A 154 9.43 -15.62 19.67
N GLU A 155 10.61 -16.10 19.26
CA GLU A 155 11.71 -16.35 20.19
C GLU A 155 12.22 -15.07 20.87
N GLU A 156 12.42 -13.99 20.12
CA GLU A 156 12.78 -12.68 20.69
C GLU A 156 11.71 -12.13 21.61
N GLY A 157 10.42 -12.26 21.24
CA GLY A 157 9.31 -11.87 22.09
C GLY A 157 9.26 -12.64 23.42
N HIS A 158 9.55 -13.96 23.39
CA HIS A 158 9.67 -14.77 24.61
C HIS A 158 10.87 -14.36 25.47
N LYS A 159 12.00 -14.03 24.86
CA LYS A 159 13.20 -13.57 25.56
C LYS A 159 12.95 -12.23 26.26
N LEU A 160 12.39 -11.25 25.55
CA LEU A 160 12.01 -9.96 26.10
C LEU A 160 11.02 -10.09 27.25
N ASN A 161 10.05 -11.00 27.12
CA ASN A 161 9.06 -11.22 28.17
C ASN A 161 9.71 -11.81 29.45
N LYS A 162 10.66 -12.74 29.31
CA LYS A 162 11.45 -13.27 30.44
C LYS A 162 12.31 -12.19 31.09
N GLU A 163 12.95 -11.33 30.30
CA GLU A 163 13.75 -10.22 30.80
C GLU A 163 12.88 -9.20 31.55
N LEU A 164 11.69 -8.86 31.03
CA LEU A 164 10.72 -7.99 31.68
C LEU A 164 10.25 -8.56 33.03
N ILE A 165 9.89 -9.85 33.07
CA ILE A 165 9.47 -10.52 34.28
C ILE A 165 10.59 -10.50 35.36
N SER A 166 11.84 -10.77 34.91
CA SER A 166 13.02 -10.71 35.79
C SER A 166 13.24 -9.32 36.36
N LEU A 167 13.12 -8.30 35.53
CA LEU A 167 13.27 -6.90 35.92
C LEU A 167 12.19 -6.47 36.91
N VAL A 168 10.93 -6.82 36.67
CA VAL A 168 9.83 -6.59 37.60
C VAL A 168 10.05 -7.30 38.93
N ALA A 169 10.55 -8.54 38.92
CA ALA A 169 10.86 -9.28 40.14
C ALA A 169 11.96 -8.59 40.98
N ILE A 170 13.01 -8.08 40.33
CA ILE A 170 14.08 -7.31 41.00
C ILE A 170 13.53 -6.03 41.60
N PHE A 171 12.73 -5.26 40.88
CA PHE A 171 12.12 -4.03 41.41
C PHE A 171 11.18 -4.32 42.55
N THR A 172 10.40 -5.39 42.48
CA THR A 172 9.51 -5.81 43.55
C THR A 172 10.30 -6.19 44.81
N ALA A 173 11.38 -6.98 44.63
CA ALA A 173 12.26 -7.34 45.75
C ALA A 173 12.93 -6.12 46.42
N MET A 174 13.41 -5.16 45.60
CA MET A 174 13.97 -3.90 46.12
C MET A 174 12.91 -3.10 46.88
N ALA A 175 11.69 -2.99 46.36
CA ALA A 175 10.61 -2.30 47.03
C ALA A 175 10.30 -2.94 48.40
N PHE A 176 10.25 -4.27 48.51
CA PHE A 176 10.04 -4.98 49.78
C PHE A 176 11.19 -4.75 50.74
N LEU A 177 12.46 -4.73 50.30
CA LEU A 177 13.62 -4.43 51.13
C LEU A 177 13.56 -3.00 51.70
N VAL A 178 13.22 -2.03 50.83
CA VAL A 178 13.14 -0.63 51.27
C VAL A 178 11.98 -0.43 52.29
N PHE A 179 10.78 -0.90 51.95
CA PHE A 179 9.61 -0.74 52.84
C PHE A 179 9.73 -1.59 54.09
N GLY A 180 10.23 -2.85 53.99
CA GLY A 180 10.45 -3.71 55.14
C GLY A 180 11.56 -3.18 56.07
N GLY A 181 12.64 -2.64 55.47
CA GLY A 181 13.70 -2.00 56.22
C GLY A 181 13.25 -0.72 56.97
N LEU A 182 12.44 0.11 56.35
CA LEU A 182 11.87 1.31 56.95
C LEU A 182 10.94 0.97 58.13
N ASN A 183 10.10 -0.04 58.01
CA ASN A 183 9.25 -0.50 59.09
C ASN A 183 10.05 -1.02 60.26
N SER A 184 11.10 -1.83 60.01
CA SER A 184 12.01 -2.34 61.06
C SER A 184 12.75 -1.21 61.81
N LEU A 185 13.17 -0.17 61.07
CA LEU A 185 13.79 1.02 61.65
C LEU A 185 12.80 1.82 62.52
N SER A 186 11.54 1.94 62.08
CA SER A 186 10.48 2.59 62.86
C SER A 186 10.22 1.88 64.18
N ASP A 187 10.16 0.54 64.16
CA ASP A 187 9.95 -0.28 65.38
C ASP A 187 11.11 -0.16 66.38
N ILE A 188 12.37 -0.10 65.87
CA ILE A 188 13.57 0.07 66.68
C ILE A 188 13.57 1.47 67.33
N LEU A 189 13.22 2.51 66.59
CA LEU A 189 13.12 3.87 67.08
C LEU A 189 12.03 4.00 68.19
N GLU A 190 10.86 3.40 67.93
CA GLU A 190 9.76 3.42 68.92
C GLU A 190 10.14 2.71 70.21
N LEU A 191 10.83 1.58 70.14
CA LEU A 191 11.36 0.86 71.28
C LEU A 191 12.43 1.67 72.01
N SER A 192 13.26 2.42 71.34
CA SER A 192 14.30 3.28 71.88
C SER A 192 13.68 4.45 72.67
N PHE A 193 12.61 5.08 72.19
CA PHE A 193 11.93 6.17 72.84
C PHE A 193 11.07 5.75 74.05
N LYS A 194 10.64 4.49 74.14
CA LYS A 194 9.88 3.97 75.30
C LYS A 194 10.74 3.61 76.54
N ASN A 195 12.05 3.51 76.32
CA ASN A 195 13.01 3.14 77.38
C ASN A 195 13.78 4.34 78.01
N PHE A 196 13.41 5.56 77.64
CA PHE A 196 13.86 6.80 78.26
C PHE A 196 12.67 7.47 78.98
#